data_8976fbbe4d6f71f908e3b26bb703554d
#
_entry.id   8976fbbe4d6f71f908e3b26bb703554d
#
_cell.length_a   1.000
_cell.length_b   1.000
_cell.length_c   1.000
_cell.angle_alpha   90.00
_cell.angle_beta   90.00
_cell.angle_gamma   90.00
#
_symmetry.space_group_name_H-M   'P 1'
#
loop_
_entity.id
_entity.type
_entity.pdbx_description
1 polymer ?
#
loop_
_entity_poly.entity_id
_entity_poly.type
_entity_poly.pdbx_seq_one_letter_code
_entity_poly.pdbx_strand_id
1 'polypeptide(L)'
;TTTFYTIAGLVTPESGQVLIDGRDVTTLPMYRRARLGIGYLPQEVSIFRGLSVEDNILAVLEIREPDRHKRRERLEALLSEFSITHLRRAAALSLSGGERRRVEIARCLAADPKYLLLDEPFAGVDPIAVGEIRQLVHDLKSRGIGVLITDHNVRETLDIVDRAYILHD
;
A
#
# COMPACT_ATOMS: atom_id res chain seq x y z
N THR A 1 8.22 -6.71 10.20
CA THR A 1 6.79 -6.50 10.58
C THR A 1 6.63 -5.58 11.81
N THR A 2 7.30 -5.82 12.97
CA THR A 2 7.15 -5.00 14.20
C THR A 2 7.45 -3.51 13.98
N THR A 3 8.53 -3.19 13.27
CA THR A 3 8.88 -1.80 12.91
C THR A 3 7.76 -1.15 12.08
N PHE A 4 7.17 -1.89 11.13
CA PHE A 4 6.03 -1.38 10.34
C PHE A 4 4.80 -1.16 11.18
N TYR A 5 4.48 -2.06 12.09
CA TYR A 5 3.36 -1.89 13.03
C TYR A 5 3.55 -0.65 13.90
N THR A 6 4.78 -0.38 14.34
CA THR A 6 5.13 0.82 15.10
C THR A 6 4.96 2.08 14.24
N ILE A 7 5.46 2.10 13.00
CA ILE A 7 5.33 3.24 12.09
C ILE A 7 3.87 3.46 11.68
N ALA A 8 3.12 2.39 11.40
CA ALA A 8 1.70 2.47 11.06
C ALA A 8 0.80 2.88 12.24
N GLY A 9 1.27 2.72 13.48
CA GLY A 9 0.50 3.01 14.68
C GLY A 9 -0.42 1.90 15.14
N LEU A 10 -0.07 0.66 14.77
CA LEU A 10 -0.71 -0.57 15.27
C LEU A 10 -0.13 -1.02 16.61
N VAL A 11 1.15 -0.70 16.85
CA VAL A 11 1.86 -0.97 18.09
C VAL A 11 2.49 0.33 18.59
N THR A 12 2.42 0.56 19.89
CA THR A 12 3.10 1.70 20.53
C THR A 12 4.49 1.25 20.96
N PRO A 13 5.57 1.95 20.61
CA PRO A 13 6.92 1.58 21.05
C PRO A 13 7.08 1.83 22.55
N GLU A 14 7.89 1.01 23.22
CA GLU A 14 8.23 1.18 24.64
C GLU A 14 9.09 2.44 24.87
N SER A 15 9.93 2.77 23.88
CA SER A 15 10.81 3.95 23.90
C SER A 15 11.08 4.45 22.48
N GLY A 16 11.60 5.66 22.37
CA GLY A 16 11.89 6.28 21.08
C GLY A 16 10.70 7.05 20.51
N GLN A 17 10.85 7.51 19.26
CA GLN A 17 9.88 8.37 18.60
C GLN A 17 9.67 7.95 17.15
N VAL A 18 8.45 8.14 16.66
CA VAL A 18 8.10 8.06 15.24
C VAL A 18 7.82 9.47 14.73
N LEU A 19 8.62 9.92 13.77
CA LEU A 19 8.48 11.24 13.17
C LEU A 19 8.03 11.10 11.69
N ILE A 20 7.02 11.87 11.29
CA ILE A 20 6.57 12.00 9.91
C ILE A 20 6.67 13.47 9.53
N ASP A 21 7.47 13.80 8.52
CA ASP A 21 7.74 15.20 8.11
C ASP A 21 8.16 16.09 9.30
N GLY A 22 8.98 15.57 10.22
CA GLY A 22 9.44 16.26 11.42
C GLY A 22 8.41 16.36 12.55
N ARG A 23 7.19 15.87 12.35
CA ARG A 23 6.12 15.85 13.36
C ARG A 23 6.14 14.55 14.14
N ASP A 24 6.16 14.63 15.45
CA ASP A 24 6.02 13.46 16.32
C ASP A 24 4.59 12.90 16.22
N VAL A 25 4.51 11.63 15.83
CA VAL A 25 3.26 10.88 15.66
C VAL A 25 3.22 9.63 16.54
N THR A 26 4.16 9.49 17.46
CA THR A 26 4.35 8.29 18.29
C THR A 26 3.07 7.81 18.97
N THR A 27 2.27 8.75 19.49
CA THR A 27 1.01 8.45 20.19
C THR A 27 -0.23 8.51 19.28
N LEU A 28 -0.07 8.86 18.00
CA LEU A 28 -1.21 8.96 17.09
C LEU A 28 -1.65 7.58 16.64
N PRO A 29 -2.96 7.29 16.68
CA PRO A 29 -3.51 6.03 16.16
C PRO A 29 -3.39 5.96 14.63
N MET A 30 -3.44 4.74 14.09
CA MET A 30 -3.27 4.42 12.67
C MET A 30 -4.07 5.33 11.73
N TYR A 31 -5.36 5.56 12.01
CA TYR A 31 -6.21 6.38 11.13
C TYR A 31 -5.76 7.85 11.05
N ARG A 32 -5.14 8.40 12.09
CA ARG A 32 -4.57 9.76 12.06
C ARG A 32 -3.29 9.79 11.25
N ARG A 33 -2.44 8.76 11.35
CA ARG A 33 -1.22 8.64 10.53
C ARG A 33 -1.57 8.43 9.07
N ALA A 34 -2.62 7.66 8.76
CA ALA A 34 -3.14 7.52 7.40
C ALA A 34 -3.58 8.87 6.80
N ARG A 35 -4.20 9.75 7.60
CA ARG A 35 -4.55 11.11 7.17
C ARG A 35 -3.33 12.01 6.93
N LEU A 36 -2.19 11.70 7.55
CA LEU A 36 -0.91 12.37 7.29
C LEU A 36 -0.18 11.83 6.05
N GLY A 37 -0.74 10.82 5.40
CA GLY A 37 -0.23 10.28 4.16
C GLY A 37 0.51 8.95 4.30
N ILE A 38 0.36 8.22 5.39
CA ILE A 38 0.92 6.87 5.53
C ILE A 38 -0.06 5.87 4.92
N GLY A 39 0.37 5.18 3.85
CA GLY A 39 -0.26 3.97 3.33
C GLY A 39 0.44 2.73 3.87
N TYR A 40 -0.31 1.67 4.11
CA TYR A 40 0.24 0.39 4.56
C TYR A 40 -0.37 -0.76 3.76
N LEU A 41 0.49 -1.54 3.14
CA LEU A 41 0.13 -2.74 2.40
C LEU A 41 0.73 -3.95 3.11
N PRO A 42 -0.06 -4.68 3.90
CA PRO A 42 0.42 -5.82 4.67
C PRO A 42 0.81 -7.00 3.77
N GLN A 43 1.57 -7.93 4.34
CA GLN A 43 1.87 -9.22 3.72
C GLN A 43 0.59 -10.03 3.52
N GLU A 44 -0.30 -10.02 4.52
CA GLU A 44 -1.56 -10.74 4.47
C GLU A 44 -2.59 -10.07 3.55
N VAL A 45 -3.51 -10.88 3.05
CA VAL A 45 -4.63 -10.43 2.21
C VAL A 45 -5.50 -9.41 2.95
N SER A 46 -5.52 -8.18 2.44
CA SER A 46 -6.20 -7.05 3.06
C SER A 46 -7.50 -6.62 2.33
N ILE A 47 -7.85 -7.27 1.22
CA ILE A 47 -9.02 -6.91 0.42
C ILE A 47 -10.33 -7.04 1.21
N PHE A 48 -11.28 -6.16 0.99
CA PHE A 48 -12.64 -6.27 1.55
C PHE A 48 -13.40 -7.37 0.82
N ARG A 49 -13.43 -8.56 1.41
CA ARG A 49 -13.90 -9.81 0.79
C ARG A 49 -15.33 -9.78 0.30
N GLY A 50 -16.21 -9.02 0.97
CA GLY A 50 -17.64 -8.90 0.65
C GLY A 50 -17.96 -7.84 -0.41
N LEU A 51 -16.95 -7.14 -0.94
CA LEU A 51 -17.13 -6.06 -1.90
C LEU A 51 -16.66 -6.47 -3.30
N SER A 52 -17.17 -5.77 -4.32
CA SER A 52 -16.63 -5.84 -5.68
C SER A 52 -15.26 -5.14 -5.77
N VAL A 53 -14.57 -5.27 -6.91
CA VAL A 53 -13.31 -4.55 -7.17
C VAL A 53 -13.52 -3.04 -7.09
N GLU A 54 -14.54 -2.51 -7.79
CA GLU A 54 -14.81 -1.07 -7.76
C GLU A 54 -15.20 -0.58 -6.36
N ASP A 55 -16.01 -1.33 -5.61
CA ASP A 55 -16.42 -0.95 -4.26
C ASP A 55 -15.25 -0.96 -3.27
N ASN A 56 -14.28 -1.86 -3.45
CA ASN A 56 -13.04 -1.86 -2.66
C ASN A 56 -12.28 -0.53 -2.78
N ILE A 57 -12.21 0.02 -3.99
CA ILE A 57 -11.52 1.29 -4.27
C ILE A 57 -12.39 2.47 -3.84
N LEU A 58 -13.69 2.43 -4.17
CA LEU A 58 -14.65 3.48 -3.79
C LEU A 58 -14.74 3.69 -2.30
N ALA A 59 -14.70 2.63 -1.49
CA ALA A 59 -14.76 2.72 -0.02
C ALA A 59 -13.66 3.64 0.54
N VAL A 60 -12.50 3.70 -0.09
CA VAL A 60 -11.40 4.60 0.30
C VAL A 60 -11.58 5.99 -0.31
N LEU A 61 -11.95 6.07 -1.59
CA LEU A 61 -12.18 7.33 -2.26
C LEU A 61 -13.28 8.17 -1.59
N GLU A 62 -14.34 7.55 -1.07
CA GLU A 62 -15.44 8.23 -0.39
C GLU A 62 -15.01 8.95 0.90
N ILE A 63 -13.98 8.42 1.56
CA ILE A 63 -13.41 9.06 2.76
C ILE A 63 -12.54 10.27 2.40
N ARG A 64 -11.93 10.28 1.21
CA ARG A 64 -10.90 11.26 0.81
C ARG A 64 -11.44 12.36 -0.10
N GLU A 65 -12.36 12.04 -1.00
CA GLU A 65 -12.89 12.97 -2.01
C GLU A 65 -14.41 13.10 -1.88
N PRO A 66 -14.91 14.23 -1.40
CA PRO A 66 -16.35 14.49 -1.24
C PRO A 66 -17.07 14.67 -2.60
N ASP A 67 -16.36 15.11 -3.63
CA ASP A 67 -16.93 15.33 -4.95
C ASP A 67 -17.15 14.00 -5.69
N ARG A 68 -18.41 13.69 -6.01
CA ARG A 68 -18.79 12.42 -6.67
C ARG A 68 -18.19 12.30 -8.08
N HIS A 69 -18.03 13.40 -8.81
CA HIS A 69 -17.48 13.38 -10.16
C HIS A 69 -15.98 13.06 -10.11
N LYS A 70 -15.24 13.76 -9.28
CA LYS A 70 -13.81 13.51 -9.06
C LYS A 70 -13.53 12.09 -8.54
N ARG A 71 -14.37 11.57 -7.63
CA ARG A 71 -14.27 10.17 -7.20
C ARG A 71 -14.37 9.20 -8.36
N ARG A 72 -15.33 9.44 -9.28
CA ARG A 72 -15.53 8.57 -10.43
C ARG A 72 -14.35 8.66 -11.41
N GLU A 73 -13.87 9.85 -11.70
CA GLU A 73 -12.66 10.05 -12.52
C GLU A 73 -11.45 9.31 -11.91
N ARG A 74 -11.24 9.44 -10.60
CA ARG A 74 -10.14 8.78 -9.92
C ARG A 74 -10.29 7.26 -9.89
N LEU A 75 -11.51 6.74 -9.73
CA LEU A 75 -11.80 5.32 -9.84
C LEU A 75 -11.44 4.78 -11.22
N GLU A 76 -11.90 5.43 -12.30
CA GLU A 76 -11.59 5.00 -13.68
C GLU A 76 -10.09 5.03 -13.94
N ALA A 77 -9.39 6.07 -13.48
CA ALA A 77 -7.94 6.15 -13.60
C ALA A 77 -7.24 4.98 -12.91
N LEU A 78 -7.60 4.66 -11.66
CA LEU A 78 -7.01 3.54 -10.91
C LEU A 78 -7.33 2.18 -11.54
N LEU A 79 -8.58 1.96 -11.99
CA LEU A 79 -8.96 0.72 -12.67
C LEU A 79 -8.17 0.49 -13.95
N SER A 80 -7.96 1.56 -14.73
CA SER A 80 -7.18 1.52 -15.96
C SER A 80 -5.69 1.30 -15.68
N GLU A 81 -5.13 2.07 -14.77
CA GLU A 81 -3.72 2.04 -14.39
C GLU A 81 -3.26 0.65 -13.94
N PHE A 82 -4.08 -0.02 -13.13
CA PHE A 82 -3.79 -1.37 -12.63
C PHE A 82 -4.32 -2.49 -13.53
N SER A 83 -4.83 -2.16 -14.74
CA SER A 83 -5.37 -3.12 -15.72
C SER A 83 -6.45 -4.04 -15.13
N ILE A 84 -7.29 -3.51 -14.24
CA ILE A 84 -8.38 -4.23 -13.55
C ILE A 84 -9.79 -3.74 -13.95
N THR A 85 -9.90 -2.93 -14.99
CA THR A 85 -11.19 -2.40 -15.48
C THR A 85 -12.17 -3.51 -15.83
N HIS A 86 -11.69 -4.60 -16.45
CA HIS A 86 -12.51 -5.76 -16.83
C HIS A 86 -13.03 -6.55 -15.63
N LEU A 87 -12.40 -6.38 -14.45
CA LEU A 87 -12.78 -7.03 -13.20
C LEU A 87 -13.66 -6.16 -12.30
N ARG A 88 -14.02 -4.95 -12.72
CA ARG A 88 -14.67 -3.94 -11.85
C ARG A 88 -15.83 -4.45 -11.01
N ARG A 89 -16.67 -5.33 -11.59
CA ARG A 89 -17.85 -5.93 -10.93
C ARG A 89 -17.57 -7.31 -10.33
N ALA A 90 -16.37 -7.83 -10.50
CA ALA A 90 -16.02 -9.14 -9.94
C ALA A 90 -16.01 -9.06 -8.40
N ALA A 91 -16.48 -10.13 -7.76
CA ALA A 91 -16.38 -10.26 -6.32
C ALA A 91 -14.90 -10.42 -5.91
N ALA A 92 -14.47 -9.75 -4.86
CA ALA A 92 -13.07 -9.80 -4.40
C ALA A 92 -12.57 -11.23 -4.12
N LEU A 93 -13.46 -12.13 -3.72
CA LEU A 93 -13.13 -13.54 -3.45
C LEU A 93 -12.84 -14.37 -4.71
N SER A 94 -13.30 -13.92 -5.89
CA SER A 94 -13.09 -14.65 -7.16
C SER A 94 -11.77 -14.31 -7.84
N LEU A 95 -11.02 -13.34 -7.32
CA LEU A 95 -9.77 -12.85 -7.91
C LEU A 95 -8.62 -13.85 -7.69
N SER A 96 -7.79 -14.01 -8.71
CA SER A 96 -6.47 -14.62 -8.57
C SER A 96 -5.57 -13.83 -7.61
N GLY A 97 -4.47 -14.43 -7.16
CA GLY A 97 -3.53 -13.75 -6.26
C GLY A 97 -2.99 -12.43 -6.83
N GLY A 98 -2.57 -12.43 -8.10
CA GLY A 98 -2.06 -11.24 -8.78
C GLY A 98 -3.12 -10.16 -9.00
N GLU A 99 -4.32 -10.52 -9.43
CA GLU A 99 -5.44 -9.58 -9.58
C GLU A 99 -5.80 -8.94 -8.25
N ARG A 100 -5.88 -9.74 -7.20
CA ARG A 100 -6.16 -9.28 -5.84
C ARG A 100 -5.11 -8.28 -5.37
N ARG A 101 -3.82 -8.57 -5.59
CA ARG A 101 -2.73 -7.67 -5.21
C ARG A 101 -2.82 -6.33 -5.93
N ARG A 102 -3.15 -6.33 -7.24
CA ARG A 102 -3.38 -5.09 -7.99
C ARG A 102 -4.54 -4.26 -7.43
N VAL A 103 -5.63 -4.90 -7.01
CA VAL A 103 -6.76 -4.21 -6.36
C VAL A 103 -6.36 -3.63 -5.00
N GLU A 104 -5.61 -4.36 -4.19
CA GLU A 104 -5.12 -3.88 -2.88
C GLU A 104 -4.22 -2.66 -3.02
N ILE A 105 -3.36 -2.66 -4.02
CA ILE A 105 -2.47 -1.53 -4.33
C ILE A 105 -3.29 -0.34 -4.83
N ALA A 106 -4.20 -0.54 -5.79
CA ALA A 106 -5.08 0.51 -6.30
C ALA A 106 -5.90 1.15 -5.16
N ARG A 107 -6.43 0.32 -4.25
CA ARG A 107 -7.14 0.79 -3.05
C ARG A 107 -6.22 1.60 -2.12
N CYS A 108 -4.98 1.18 -1.92
CA CYS A 108 -4.02 1.92 -1.10
C CYS A 108 -3.71 3.28 -1.72
N LEU A 109 -3.52 3.35 -3.04
CA LEU A 109 -3.27 4.59 -3.78
C LEU A 109 -4.51 5.50 -3.87
N ALA A 110 -5.71 4.97 -3.72
CA ALA A 110 -6.93 5.76 -3.60
C ALA A 110 -6.91 6.70 -2.38
N ALA A 111 -6.12 6.37 -1.35
CA ALA A 111 -5.90 7.23 -0.19
C ALA A 111 -4.93 8.39 -0.45
N ASP A 112 -4.31 8.48 -1.63
CA ASP A 112 -3.30 9.47 -1.99
C ASP A 112 -2.16 9.55 -0.96
N PRO A 113 -1.41 8.45 -0.73
CA PRO A 113 -0.38 8.40 0.28
C PRO A 113 0.86 9.19 -0.16
N LYS A 114 1.55 9.82 0.82
CA LYS A 114 2.90 10.37 0.64
C LYS A 114 3.98 9.31 0.83
N TYR A 115 3.70 8.35 1.70
CA TYR A 115 4.59 7.25 2.07
C TYR A 115 3.81 5.94 2.03
N LEU A 116 4.40 4.92 1.44
CA LEU A 116 3.82 3.58 1.35
C LEU A 116 4.74 2.57 2.04
N LEU A 117 4.19 1.86 3.01
CA LEU A 117 4.84 0.76 3.70
C LEU A 117 4.44 -0.55 3.00
N LEU A 118 5.42 -1.28 2.45
CA LEU A 118 5.24 -2.59 1.81
C LEU A 118 5.86 -3.68 2.70
N ASP A 119 5.00 -4.47 3.34
CA ASP A 119 5.44 -5.52 4.25
C ASP A 119 5.60 -6.84 3.50
N GLU A 120 6.84 -7.31 3.39
CA GLU A 120 7.25 -8.54 2.71
C GLU A 120 6.62 -8.71 1.29
N PRO A 121 6.76 -7.73 0.39
CA PRO A 121 6.09 -7.78 -0.90
C PRO A 121 6.56 -8.93 -1.80
N PHE A 122 7.75 -9.49 -1.57
CA PHE A 122 8.31 -10.61 -2.33
C PHE A 122 8.05 -11.98 -1.70
N ALA A 123 7.39 -12.04 -0.52
CA ALA A 123 7.14 -13.30 0.16
C ALA A 123 6.15 -14.18 -0.62
N GLY A 124 6.59 -15.37 -1.00
CA GLY A 124 5.73 -16.37 -1.65
C GLY A 124 5.23 -16.01 -3.05
N VAL A 125 5.86 -15.02 -3.73
CA VAL A 125 5.51 -14.64 -5.09
C VAL A 125 6.36 -15.37 -6.13
N ASP A 126 5.77 -15.62 -7.30
CA ASP A 126 6.48 -16.19 -8.43
C ASP A 126 7.38 -15.13 -9.14
N PRO A 127 8.34 -15.56 -9.99
CA PRO A 127 9.27 -14.65 -10.65
C PRO A 127 8.60 -13.57 -11.54
N ILE A 128 7.40 -13.85 -12.08
CA ILE A 128 6.67 -12.87 -12.91
C ILE A 128 6.13 -11.77 -12.02
N ALA A 129 5.53 -12.14 -10.88
CA ALA A 129 5.00 -11.19 -9.91
C ALA A 129 6.11 -10.33 -9.25
N VAL A 130 7.34 -10.84 -9.12
CA VAL A 130 8.49 -10.04 -8.69
C VAL A 130 8.72 -8.86 -9.65
N GLY A 131 8.65 -9.09 -10.96
CA GLY A 131 8.75 -8.03 -11.97
C GLY A 131 7.66 -6.97 -11.84
N GLU A 132 6.42 -7.36 -11.58
CA GLU A 132 5.29 -6.44 -11.34
C GLU A 132 5.52 -5.57 -10.09
N ILE A 133 6.03 -6.15 -9.01
CA ILE A 133 6.35 -5.41 -7.77
C ILE A 133 7.49 -4.40 -8.00
N ARG A 134 8.53 -4.78 -8.73
CA ARG A 134 9.63 -3.87 -9.11
C ARG A 134 9.11 -2.68 -9.90
N GLN A 135 8.27 -2.93 -10.91
CA GLN A 135 7.66 -1.87 -11.71
C GLN A 135 6.79 -0.95 -10.86
N LEU A 136 5.98 -1.53 -9.97
CA LEU A 136 5.18 -0.77 -9.02
C LEU A 136 6.03 0.19 -8.18
N VAL A 137 7.11 -0.30 -7.56
CA VAL A 137 7.98 0.54 -6.72
C VAL A 137 8.61 1.66 -7.56
N HIS A 138 9.03 1.36 -8.78
CA HIS A 138 9.54 2.37 -9.72
C HIS A 138 8.50 3.47 -10.01
N ASP A 139 7.26 3.07 -10.31
CA ASP A 139 6.17 3.99 -10.61
C ASP A 139 5.80 4.86 -9.40
N LEU A 140 5.79 4.29 -8.20
CA LEU A 140 5.57 5.03 -6.95
C LEU A 140 6.66 6.08 -6.71
N LYS A 141 7.94 5.70 -6.90
CA LYS A 141 9.08 6.62 -6.79
C LYS A 141 8.98 7.75 -7.81
N SER A 142 8.61 7.47 -9.06
CA SER A 142 8.45 8.48 -10.12
C SER A 142 7.39 9.53 -9.80
N ARG A 143 6.39 9.19 -8.96
CA ARG A 143 5.35 10.09 -8.44
C ARG A 143 5.77 10.84 -7.18
N GLY A 144 6.99 10.64 -6.69
CA GLY A 144 7.47 11.24 -5.46
C GLY A 144 6.90 10.60 -4.18
N ILE A 145 6.33 9.40 -4.28
CA ILE A 145 5.87 8.63 -3.10
C ILE A 145 7.08 7.95 -2.47
N GLY A 146 7.33 8.21 -1.19
CA GLY A 146 8.35 7.50 -0.43
C GLY A 146 7.91 6.06 -0.17
N VAL A 147 8.79 5.08 -0.47
CA VAL A 147 8.48 3.66 -0.27
C VAL A 147 9.42 3.09 0.77
N LEU A 148 8.86 2.46 1.81
CA LEU A 148 9.59 1.69 2.80
C LEU A 148 9.21 0.22 2.65
N ILE A 149 10.21 -0.65 2.53
CA ILE A 149 10.03 -2.09 2.30
C ILE A 149 10.68 -2.86 3.43
N THR A 150 10.00 -3.84 4.00
CA THR A 150 10.61 -4.92 4.78
C THR A 150 10.53 -6.20 3.95
N ASP A 151 11.64 -6.91 3.82
CA ASP A 151 11.64 -8.22 3.18
C ASP A 151 12.88 -9.00 3.63
N HIS A 152 12.76 -10.32 3.62
CA HIS A 152 13.88 -11.23 3.85
C HIS A 152 14.58 -11.65 2.55
N ASN A 153 13.99 -11.34 1.39
CA ASN A 153 14.59 -11.53 0.08
C ASN A 153 15.52 -10.36 -0.24
N VAL A 154 16.73 -10.41 0.34
CA VAL A 154 17.73 -9.34 0.25
C VAL A 154 18.05 -8.97 -1.19
N ARG A 155 18.21 -9.96 -2.09
CA ARG A 155 18.59 -9.72 -3.48
C ARG A 155 17.55 -8.88 -4.20
N GLU A 156 16.28 -9.29 -4.18
CA GLU A 156 15.19 -8.60 -4.86
C GLU A 156 14.98 -7.18 -4.30
N THR A 157 15.15 -7.04 -2.98
CA THR A 157 15.00 -5.75 -2.30
C THR A 157 16.11 -4.78 -2.66
N LEU A 158 17.38 -5.20 -2.63
CA LEU A 158 18.52 -4.32 -2.91
C LEU A 158 18.52 -3.78 -4.35
N ASP A 159 17.93 -4.50 -5.30
CA ASP A 159 17.83 -4.07 -6.69
C ASP A 159 16.88 -2.86 -6.90
N ILE A 160 16.02 -2.54 -5.95
CA ILE A 160 14.96 -1.53 -6.11
C ILE A 160 15.01 -0.37 -5.10
N VAL A 161 15.82 -0.51 -4.03
CA VAL A 161 15.91 0.52 -2.97
C VAL A 161 17.11 1.43 -3.19
N ASP A 162 16.99 2.70 -2.78
CA ASP A 162 18.08 3.66 -2.78
C ASP A 162 18.93 3.55 -1.51
N ARG A 163 18.36 3.00 -0.43
CA ARG A 163 19.01 2.85 0.88
C ARG A 163 18.46 1.62 1.59
N ALA A 164 19.33 0.89 2.25
CA ALA A 164 18.97 -0.28 3.07
C ALA A 164 19.46 -0.12 4.51
N TYR A 165 18.70 -0.65 5.44
CA TYR A 165 19.05 -0.77 6.86
C TYR A 165 18.96 -2.22 7.26
N ILE A 166 19.99 -2.72 7.95
CA ILE A 166 20.01 -4.07 8.51
C ILE A 166 19.69 -3.94 10.00
N LEU A 167 18.60 -4.58 10.41
CA LEU A 167 18.24 -4.67 11.82
C LEU A 167 18.81 -5.97 12.39
N HIS A 168 19.52 -5.87 13.49
CA HIS A 168 20.03 -6.99 14.27
C HIS A 168 19.32 -7.03 15.61
N ASP A 169 19.01 -8.24 16.09
CA ASP A 169 18.55 -8.48 17.46
C ASP A 169 19.70 -8.28 18.45
#